data_c6dca16a0c1dd0aaea04ebe45392bac4
#
_entry.id   c6dca16a0c1dd0aaea04ebe45392bac4
#
_cell.length_a   1.000
_cell.length_b   1.000
_cell.length_c   1.000
_cell.angle_alpha   90.00
_cell.angle_beta   90.00
_cell.angle_gamma   90.00
#
_symmetry.space_group_name_H-M   'P 1'
#
loop_
_entity.id
_entity.type
_entity.pdbx_description
1 polymer ?
#
loop_
_entity_poly.entity_id
_entity_poly.type
_entity_poly.pdbx_seq_one_letter_code
_entity_poly.pdbx_strand_id
1 'polypeptide(L)'
;MLVEKYFSNINQKNKNHYFSGLSFNSKNVKKNNIFFSIRGTKINGNKYIKESIKKGASTIVSNLNFQGKKNSVLYIKTKSPRKLLSEIASKFYKYKPLNLVAVTGTNGKSSVADFYLQILKLNNKKAASIGTLGVKTYLKNLKISNTTLDPILLNKHLQNIKKHKIDNVILEASSHGLKQHRLDGLNFNIGIFTNLSRDHLDYHKSYKDYLSSKLLLFNNLLKKNSNVITDIDIPEYKNIKNIIKKKTIKNFYNRFE
;
A
#
# COMPACT_ATOMS: atom_id res chain seq x y z
N MET A 1 14.42 0.77 -16.98
CA MET A 1 13.82 2.06 -16.59
C MET A 1 14.90 2.93 -15.98
N LEU A 2 14.83 4.27 -16.15
CA LEU A 2 15.83 5.17 -15.57
C LEU A 2 15.43 5.59 -14.16
N VAL A 3 16.41 5.65 -13.25
CA VAL A 3 16.19 5.96 -11.83
C VAL A 3 15.65 7.38 -11.62
N GLU A 4 16.03 8.34 -12.45
CA GLU A 4 15.56 9.75 -12.35
C GLU A 4 14.02 9.88 -12.39
N LYS A 5 13.33 9.01 -13.13
CA LYS A 5 11.86 9.03 -13.23
C LYS A 5 11.14 8.60 -11.94
N TYR A 6 11.87 8.02 -11.00
CA TYR A 6 11.32 7.42 -9.79
C TYR A 6 11.80 8.08 -8.50
N PHE A 7 12.98 8.68 -8.52
CA PHE A 7 13.62 9.27 -7.35
C PHE A 7 13.95 10.74 -7.61
N SER A 8 13.46 11.63 -6.77
CA SER A 8 13.64 13.09 -6.93
C SER A 8 15.05 13.59 -6.59
N ASN A 9 15.76 12.89 -5.70
CA ASN A 9 17.05 13.35 -5.15
C ASN A 9 18.22 12.51 -5.67
N ILE A 10 18.35 12.40 -7.00
CA ILE A 10 19.46 11.70 -7.65
C ILE A 10 20.44 12.70 -8.21
N ASN A 11 21.73 12.50 -7.88
CA ASN A 11 22.81 13.29 -8.46
C ASN A 11 22.79 13.18 -9.99
N GLN A 12 23.09 14.29 -10.69
CA GLN A 12 23.12 14.40 -12.15
C GLN A 12 23.85 13.23 -12.81
N LYS A 13 25.03 12.86 -12.29
CA LYS A 13 25.86 11.74 -12.79
C LYS A 13 25.18 10.36 -12.74
N ASN A 14 24.10 10.20 -11.94
CA ASN A 14 23.43 8.92 -11.72
C ASN A 14 22.00 8.89 -12.31
N LYS A 15 21.53 9.94 -12.96
CA LYS A 15 20.18 10.03 -13.52
C LYS A 15 19.88 8.90 -14.51
N ASN A 16 20.84 8.55 -15.34
CA ASN A 16 20.72 7.53 -16.38
C ASN A 16 20.94 6.10 -15.87
N HIS A 17 21.04 5.91 -14.54
CA HIS A 17 21.20 4.57 -14.00
C HIS A 17 19.95 3.73 -14.27
N TYR A 18 20.17 2.52 -14.85
CA TYR A 18 19.08 1.64 -15.29
C TYR A 18 18.70 0.62 -14.25
N PHE A 19 17.40 0.32 -14.17
CA PHE A 19 16.88 -0.83 -13.42
C PHE A 19 15.72 -1.51 -14.17
N SER A 20 15.48 -2.79 -13.88
CA SER A 20 14.48 -3.63 -14.56
C SER A 20 13.33 -4.07 -13.66
N GLY A 21 13.49 -4.02 -12.34
CA GLY A 21 12.48 -4.52 -11.40
C GLY A 21 12.76 -4.11 -9.95
N LEU A 22 11.87 -4.50 -9.07
CA LEU A 22 11.91 -4.17 -7.66
C LEU A 22 11.95 -5.46 -6.83
N SER A 23 12.72 -5.47 -5.74
CA SER A 23 12.70 -6.53 -4.74
C SER A 23 13.00 -5.99 -3.34
N PHE A 24 12.40 -6.58 -2.32
CA PHE A 24 12.76 -6.40 -0.90
C PHE A 24 13.13 -7.73 -0.23
N ASN A 25 13.13 -8.83 -1.00
CA ASN A 25 13.60 -10.14 -0.59
C ASN A 25 14.83 -10.50 -1.42
N SER A 26 15.98 -10.73 -0.77
CA SER A 26 17.24 -11.07 -1.43
C SER A 26 17.14 -12.33 -2.30
N LYS A 27 16.30 -13.30 -1.90
CA LYS A 27 16.07 -14.53 -2.66
C LYS A 27 15.44 -14.28 -4.04
N ASN A 28 14.65 -13.22 -4.17
CA ASN A 28 13.88 -12.89 -5.38
C ASN A 28 14.55 -11.79 -6.24
N VAL A 29 15.76 -11.37 -5.89
CA VAL A 29 16.51 -10.39 -6.67
C VAL A 29 16.90 -10.99 -8.01
N LYS A 30 16.71 -10.22 -9.08
CA LYS A 30 17.14 -10.51 -10.46
C LYS A 30 18.11 -9.43 -10.94
N LYS A 31 18.80 -9.69 -12.04
CA LYS A 31 19.74 -8.74 -12.68
C LYS A 31 19.07 -7.38 -12.90
N ASN A 32 19.77 -6.33 -12.53
CA ASN A 32 19.32 -4.93 -12.61
C ASN A 32 18.11 -4.58 -11.74
N ASN A 33 17.81 -5.34 -10.70
CA ASN A 33 16.74 -4.93 -9.77
C ASN A 33 17.22 -3.84 -8.81
N ILE A 34 16.24 -3.05 -8.33
CA ILE A 34 16.40 -2.27 -7.11
C ILE A 34 16.10 -3.19 -5.93
N PHE A 35 17.03 -3.32 -5.01
CA PHE A 35 16.81 -4.00 -3.74
C PHE A 35 16.52 -2.98 -2.63
N PHE A 36 15.35 -3.10 -2.00
CA PHE A 36 14.96 -2.31 -0.84
C PHE A 36 15.33 -3.05 0.44
N SER A 37 16.33 -2.55 1.14
CA SER A 37 16.75 -3.08 2.43
C SER A 37 15.81 -2.59 3.54
N ILE A 38 14.86 -3.43 3.90
CA ILE A 38 13.82 -3.09 4.87
C ILE A 38 14.11 -3.74 6.21
N ARG A 39 14.06 -2.94 7.29
CA ARG A 39 14.10 -3.48 8.64
C ARG A 39 12.77 -4.16 8.97
N GLY A 40 12.81 -5.47 9.19
CA GLY A 40 11.70 -6.26 9.72
C GLY A 40 11.59 -6.16 11.25
N THR A 41 10.65 -6.89 11.83
CA THR A 41 10.50 -7.00 13.30
C THR A 41 11.67 -7.78 13.94
N LYS A 42 12.08 -8.87 13.31
CA LYS A 42 13.17 -9.75 13.81
C LYS A 42 14.49 -9.57 13.08
N ILE A 43 14.51 -9.14 11.83
CA ILE A 43 15.68 -9.13 10.97
C ILE A 43 15.88 -7.76 10.33
N ASN A 44 17.14 -7.30 10.29
CA ASN A 44 17.51 -6.09 9.55
C ASN A 44 17.88 -6.46 8.11
N GLY A 45 17.18 -5.91 7.13
CA GLY A 45 17.40 -6.14 5.71
C GLY A 45 18.82 -5.79 5.22
N ASN A 46 19.52 -4.90 5.93
CA ASN A 46 20.89 -4.52 5.58
C ASN A 46 21.86 -5.72 5.52
N LYS A 47 21.59 -6.80 6.27
CA LYS A 47 22.36 -8.04 6.24
C LYS A 47 22.36 -8.70 4.84
N TYR A 48 21.33 -8.46 4.06
CA TYR A 48 21.14 -9.08 2.74
C TYR A 48 21.63 -8.23 1.56
N ILE A 49 22.21 -7.05 1.80
CA ILE A 49 22.69 -6.17 0.74
C ILE A 49 23.76 -6.87 -0.11
N LYS A 50 24.78 -7.48 0.53
CA LYS A 50 25.86 -8.19 -0.18
C LYS A 50 25.32 -9.33 -1.05
N GLU A 51 24.39 -10.13 -0.52
CA GLU A 51 23.75 -11.21 -1.26
C GLU A 51 22.95 -10.68 -2.46
N SER A 52 22.19 -9.59 -2.24
CA SER A 52 21.39 -8.97 -3.30
C SER A 52 22.24 -8.43 -4.44
N ILE A 53 23.42 -7.86 -4.14
CA ILE A 53 24.39 -7.39 -5.14
C ILE A 53 24.96 -8.58 -5.92
N LYS A 54 25.35 -9.68 -5.24
CA LYS A 54 25.83 -10.90 -5.90
C LYS A 54 24.78 -11.48 -6.87
N LYS A 55 23.49 -11.33 -6.57
CA LYS A 55 22.36 -11.74 -7.45
C LYS A 55 22.02 -10.72 -8.54
N GLY A 56 22.77 -9.62 -8.64
CA GLY A 56 22.67 -8.65 -9.72
C GLY A 56 21.78 -7.43 -9.42
N ALA A 57 21.55 -7.09 -8.16
CA ALA A 57 20.95 -5.79 -7.84
C ALA A 57 21.85 -4.66 -8.33
N SER A 58 21.31 -3.76 -9.17
CA SER A 58 22.04 -2.57 -9.65
C SER A 58 21.85 -1.37 -8.73
N THR A 59 20.84 -1.39 -7.91
CA THR A 59 20.52 -0.29 -6.98
C THR A 59 20.12 -0.83 -5.61
N ILE A 60 20.63 -0.21 -4.56
CA ILE A 60 20.31 -0.50 -3.16
C ILE A 60 19.62 0.71 -2.55
N VAL A 61 18.43 0.52 -2.03
CA VAL A 61 17.72 1.52 -1.23
C VAL A 61 17.76 1.10 0.23
N SER A 62 18.34 1.93 1.09
CA SER A 62 18.55 1.59 2.50
C SER A 62 18.54 2.83 3.40
N ASN A 63 18.57 2.60 4.71
CA ASN A 63 18.79 3.64 5.71
C ASN A 63 20.26 3.80 6.12
N LEU A 64 21.19 3.16 5.41
CA LEU A 64 22.61 3.34 5.64
C LEU A 64 23.06 4.77 5.33
N ASN A 65 24.09 5.22 6.02
CA ASN A 65 24.62 6.57 5.84
C ASN A 65 25.57 6.68 4.63
N PHE A 66 25.12 6.16 3.49
CA PHE A 66 25.85 6.26 2.23
C PHE A 66 24.88 6.50 1.07
N GLN A 67 25.21 7.44 0.20
CA GLN A 67 24.52 7.74 -1.04
C GLN A 67 25.53 7.97 -2.15
N GLY A 68 25.34 7.34 -3.30
CA GLY A 68 26.25 7.44 -4.43
C GLY A 68 26.50 6.10 -5.11
N LYS A 69 27.45 6.07 -6.04
CA LYS A 69 27.80 4.86 -6.78
C LYS A 69 29.08 4.24 -6.23
N LYS A 70 29.05 2.92 -5.97
CA LYS A 70 30.21 2.13 -5.55
C LYS A 70 30.19 0.79 -6.29
N ASN A 71 31.28 0.43 -6.93
CA ASN A 71 31.43 -0.82 -7.71
C ASN A 71 30.23 -1.06 -8.65
N SER A 72 29.88 -0.06 -9.47
CA SER A 72 28.74 -0.06 -10.41
C SER A 72 27.35 -0.13 -9.78
N VAL A 73 27.21 -0.28 -8.46
CA VAL A 73 25.96 -0.30 -7.74
C VAL A 73 25.61 1.10 -7.23
N LEU A 74 24.38 1.56 -7.50
CA LEU A 74 23.87 2.82 -6.99
C LEU A 74 23.24 2.63 -5.61
N TYR A 75 23.66 3.41 -4.63
CA TYR A 75 23.08 3.43 -3.28
C TYR A 75 22.22 4.68 -3.10
N ILE A 76 20.99 4.50 -2.67
CA ILE A 76 20.02 5.56 -2.38
C ILE A 76 19.69 5.50 -0.89
N LYS A 77 20.05 6.58 -0.17
CA LYS A 77 19.74 6.73 1.25
C LYS A 77 18.31 7.23 1.44
N THR A 78 17.58 6.63 2.37
CA THR A 78 16.26 7.10 2.81
C THR A 78 16.00 6.77 4.27
N LYS A 79 15.26 7.65 4.97
CA LYS A 79 14.81 7.37 6.35
C LYS A 79 13.78 6.26 6.41
N SER A 80 12.98 6.06 5.36
CA SER A 80 11.91 5.07 5.29
C SER A 80 11.95 4.23 4.02
N PRO A 81 12.79 3.18 3.94
CA PRO A 81 12.81 2.27 2.79
C PRO A 81 11.46 1.62 2.49
N ARG A 82 10.63 1.35 3.52
CA ARG A 82 9.29 0.77 3.35
C ARG A 82 8.35 1.71 2.59
N LYS A 83 8.26 2.96 3.03
CA LYS A 83 7.41 3.97 2.40
C LYS A 83 7.85 4.19 0.96
N LEU A 84 9.15 4.36 0.76
CA LEU A 84 9.72 4.58 -0.57
C LEU A 84 9.50 3.38 -1.50
N LEU A 85 9.58 2.13 -0.99
CA LEU A 85 9.23 0.94 -1.77
C LEU A 85 7.79 1.04 -2.31
N SER A 86 6.84 1.41 -1.47
CA SER A 86 5.43 1.50 -1.84
C SER A 86 5.17 2.58 -2.90
N GLU A 87 5.75 3.75 -2.70
CA GLU A 87 5.67 4.86 -3.65
C GLU A 87 6.29 4.50 -5.00
N ILE A 88 7.47 3.85 -4.98
CA ILE A 88 8.14 3.40 -6.22
C ILE A 88 7.37 2.26 -6.88
N ALA A 89 6.87 1.29 -6.13
CA ALA A 89 6.05 0.21 -6.70
C ALA A 89 4.79 0.76 -7.37
N SER A 90 4.14 1.75 -6.76
CA SER A 90 2.99 2.41 -7.36
C SER A 90 3.32 3.12 -8.67
N LYS A 91 4.47 3.78 -8.77
CA LYS A 91 4.94 4.41 -10.02
C LYS A 91 5.40 3.39 -11.05
N PHE A 92 6.01 2.28 -10.62
CA PHE A 92 6.54 1.24 -11.49
C PHE A 92 5.43 0.48 -12.22
N TYR A 93 4.38 0.09 -11.50
CA TYR A 93 3.17 -0.51 -12.05
C TYR A 93 2.16 0.60 -12.38
N LYS A 94 2.30 1.25 -13.54
CA LYS A 94 1.61 2.50 -13.91
C LYS A 94 0.10 2.40 -13.99
N TYR A 95 -0.43 1.30 -14.50
CA TYR A 95 -1.86 1.17 -14.78
C TYR A 95 -2.62 0.77 -13.52
N LYS A 96 -3.56 1.62 -13.10
CA LYS A 96 -4.39 1.43 -11.92
C LYS A 96 -5.86 1.48 -12.28
N PRO A 97 -6.73 0.73 -11.55
CA PRO A 97 -8.17 0.94 -11.59
C PRO A 97 -8.53 2.39 -11.26
N LEU A 98 -9.61 2.89 -11.85
CA LEU A 98 -10.03 4.29 -11.68
C LEU A 98 -10.63 4.55 -10.29
N ASN A 99 -11.42 3.58 -9.80
CA ASN A 99 -12.16 3.66 -8.55
C ASN A 99 -11.53 2.72 -7.52
N LEU A 100 -10.68 3.25 -6.67
CA LEU A 100 -10.09 2.53 -5.56
C LEU A 100 -10.84 2.86 -4.26
N VAL A 101 -11.35 1.83 -3.61
CA VAL A 101 -11.98 1.88 -2.29
C VAL A 101 -11.07 1.17 -1.29
N ALA A 102 -10.90 1.73 -0.10
CA ALA A 102 -10.22 1.05 0.99
C ALA A 102 -11.13 0.94 2.21
N VAL A 103 -11.20 -0.25 2.80
CA VAL A 103 -11.94 -0.49 4.03
C VAL A 103 -10.99 -0.86 5.17
N THR A 104 -11.11 -0.15 6.28
CA THR A 104 -10.38 -0.44 7.53
C THR A 104 -11.35 -0.53 8.70
N GLY A 105 -10.90 -1.13 9.78
CA GLY A 105 -11.64 -1.36 11.02
C GLY A 105 -11.14 -2.64 11.70
N THR A 106 -11.69 -2.99 12.85
CA THR A 106 -11.37 -4.26 13.51
C THR A 106 -12.10 -5.39 12.81
N ASN A 107 -13.42 -5.32 12.73
CA ASN A 107 -14.30 -6.33 12.16
C ASN A 107 -15.02 -5.81 10.91
N GLY A 108 -15.60 -6.70 10.11
CA GLY A 108 -16.46 -6.37 8.97
C GLY A 108 -15.74 -5.99 7.67
N LYS A 109 -14.42 -5.87 7.63
CA LYS A 109 -13.68 -5.51 6.40
C LYS A 109 -13.95 -6.45 5.22
N SER A 110 -13.86 -7.75 5.45
CA SER A 110 -14.08 -8.77 4.42
C SER A 110 -15.54 -8.83 3.98
N SER A 111 -16.49 -8.65 4.92
CA SER A 111 -17.93 -8.61 4.60
C SER A 111 -18.24 -7.40 3.71
N VAL A 112 -17.73 -6.21 4.06
CA VAL A 112 -17.90 -4.99 3.23
C VAL A 112 -17.28 -5.19 1.86
N ALA A 113 -16.09 -5.79 1.78
CA ALA A 113 -15.45 -6.07 0.50
C ALA A 113 -16.24 -7.06 -0.37
N ASP A 114 -16.85 -8.07 0.25
CA ASP A 114 -17.68 -9.05 -0.44
C ASP A 114 -19.03 -8.47 -0.90
N PHE A 115 -19.70 -7.70 -0.04
CA PHE A 115 -20.92 -6.98 -0.42
C PHE A 115 -20.67 -5.98 -1.55
N TYR A 116 -19.56 -5.26 -1.54
CA TYR A 116 -19.17 -4.38 -2.64
C TYR A 116 -19.12 -5.14 -3.97
N LEU A 117 -18.52 -6.34 -4.00
CA LEU A 117 -18.49 -7.17 -5.20
C LEU A 117 -19.87 -7.61 -5.64
N GLN A 118 -20.70 -8.08 -4.69
CA GLN A 118 -22.05 -8.57 -4.98
C GLN A 118 -22.95 -7.45 -5.55
N ILE A 119 -22.95 -6.28 -4.92
CA ILE A 119 -23.73 -5.12 -5.35
C ILE A 119 -23.32 -4.68 -6.76
N LEU A 120 -22.01 -4.59 -7.03
CA LEU A 120 -21.54 -4.22 -8.37
C LEU A 120 -21.87 -5.28 -9.42
N LYS A 121 -21.80 -6.56 -9.06
CA LYS A 121 -22.20 -7.67 -9.94
C LYS A 121 -23.68 -7.60 -10.29
N LEU A 122 -24.55 -7.36 -9.31
CA LEU A 122 -25.99 -7.18 -9.53
C LEU A 122 -26.30 -5.99 -10.45
N ASN A 123 -25.45 -4.97 -10.43
CA ASN A 123 -25.53 -3.81 -11.33
C ASN A 123 -24.73 -3.98 -12.66
N ASN A 124 -24.38 -5.19 -13.03
CA ASN A 124 -23.60 -5.51 -14.24
C ASN A 124 -22.26 -4.77 -14.34
N LYS A 125 -21.65 -4.38 -13.22
CA LYS A 125 -20.37 -3.68 -13.18
C LYS A 125 -19.25 -4.64 -12.80
N LYS A 126 -18.15 -4.60 -13.58
CA LYS A 126 -16.95 -5.37 -13.26
C LYS A 126 -16.27 -4.81 -12.02
N ALA A 127 -16.00 -5.67 -11.05
CA ALA A 127 -15.33 -5.32 -9.82
C ALA A 127 -14.30 -6.36 -9.38
N ALA A 128 -13.42 -5.96 -8.47
CA ALA A 128 -12.47 -6.84 -7.81
C ALA A 128 -12.32 -6.47 -6.32
N SER A 129 -11.95 -7.45 -5.49
CA SER A 129 -11.52 -7.21 -4.12
C SER A 129 -10.15 -7.80 -3.85
N ILE A 130 -9.39 -7.16 -2.96
CA ILE A 130 -8.10 -7.64 -2.46
C ILE A 130 -8.14 -7.58 -0.95
N GLY A 131 -8.08 -8.73 -0.30
CA GLY A 131 -8.17 -8.80 1.15
C GLY A 131 -8.01 -10.21 1.69
N THR A 132 -8.47 -10.48 2.89
CA THR A 132 -8.33 -11.77 3.58
C THR A 132 -8.83 -12.95 2.76
N LEU A 133 -9.87 -12.76 1.98
CA LEU A 133 -10.42 -13.80 1.10
C LEU A 133 -9.66 -13.97 -0.23
N GLY A 134 -8.55 -13.27 -0.39
CA GLY A 134 -7.73 -13.35 -1.59
C GLY A 134 -7.92 -12.16 -2.55
N VAL A 135 -7.49 -12.36 -3.79
CA VAL A 135 -7.79 -11.46 -4.92
C VAL A 135 -8.96 -12.07 -5.67
N LYS A 136 -10.14 -11.50 -5.48
CA LYS A 136 -11.38 -11.96 -6.12
C LYS A 136 -11.71 -11.05 -7.31
N THR A 137 -11.99 -11.66 -8.45
CA THR A 137 -12.49 -11.00 -9.67
C THR A 137 -13.60 -11.84 -10.25
N TYR A 138 -14.31 -11.34 -11.25
CA TYR A 138 -15.28 -12.14 -12.01
C TYR A 138 -14.62 -13.27 -12.80
N LEU A 139 -13.29 -13.23 -13.03
CA LEU A 139 -12.56 -14.24 -13.80
C LEU A 139 -12.00 -15.37 -12.93
N LYS A 140 -11.48 -15.00 -11.75
CA LYS A 140 -10.79 -15.94 -10.86
C LYS A 140 -10.63 -15.43 -9.43
N ASN A 141 -10.42 -16.37 -8.53
CA ASN A 141 -10.05 -16.12 -7.16
C ASN A 141 -8.63 -16.65 -6.91
N LEU A 142 -7.75 -15.80 -6.37
CA LEU A 142 -6.39 -16.16 -6.02
C LEU A 142 -6.23 -16.05 -4.51
N LYS A 143 -5.81 -17.13 -3.86
CA LYS A 143 -5.45 -17.11 -2.43
C LYS A 143 -4.20 -16.25 -2.22
N ILE A 144 -4.16 -15.48 -1.15
CA ILE A 144 -3.04 -14.67 -0.72
C ILE A 144 -2.74 -14.93 0.76
N SER A 145 -1.50 -14.67 1.18
CA SER A 145 -1.04 -14.96 2.54
C SER A 145 -1.34 -13.86 3.56
N ASN A 146 -1.66 -12.65 3.12
CA ASN A 146 -1.85 -11.49 3.99
C ASN A 146 -3.06 -10.68 3.56
N THR A 147 -3.87 -10.22 4.51
CA THR A 147 -5.01 -9.33 4.27
C THR A 147 -4.64 -8.10 3.44
N THR A 148 -3.52 -7.47 3.75
CA THR A 148 -2.93 -6.39 2.94
C THR A 148 -1.60 -6.87 2.37
N LEU A 149 -1.52 -7.03 1.06
CA LEU A 149 -0.34 -7.51 0.34
C LEU A 149 0.87 -6.58 0.50
N ASP A 150 2.07 -7.10 0.23
CA ASP A 150 3.24 -6.26 0.05
C ASP A 150 3.07 -5.32 -1.17
N PRO A 151 3.78 -4.18 -1.19
CA PRO A 151 3.57 -3.14 -2.21
C PRO A 151 3.83 -3.60 -3.64
N ILE A 152 4.80 -4.48 -3.87
CA ILE A 152 5.14 -4.95 -5.21
C ILE A 152 4.01 -5.82 -5.75
N LEU A 153 3.61 -6.82 -4.96
CA LEU A 153 2.57 -7.76 -5.34
C LEU A 153 1.21 -7.07 -5.48
N LEU A 154 0.87 -6.18 -4.54
CA LEU A 154 -0.35 -5.37 -4.60
C LEU A 154 -0.45 -4.58 -5.91
N ASN A 155 0.58 -3.80 -6.22
CA ASN A 155 0.57 -2.96 -7.41
C ASN A 155 0.59 -3.78 -8.71
N LYS A 156 1.24 -4.95 -8.72
CA LYS A 156 1.19 -5.91 -9.82
C LYS A 156 -0.23 -6.44 -10.05
N HIS A 157 -0.95 -6.79 -8.97
CA HIS A 157 -2.35 -7.20 -9.07
C HIS A 157 -3.26 -6.08 -9.56
N LEU A 158 -3.12 -4.85 -9.04
CA LEU A 158 -3.90 -3.70 -9.49
C LEU A 158 -3.69 -3.44 -10.99
N GLN A 159 -2.44 -3.48 -11.47
CA GLN A 159 -2.16 -3.34 -12.90
C GLN A 159 -2.78 -4.48 -13.72
N ASN A 160 -2.74 -5.72 -13.25
CA ASN A 160 -3.35 -6.85 -13.93
C ASN A 160 -4.88 -6.73 -13.98
N ILE A 161 -5.51 -6.34 -12.87
CA ILE A 161 -6.95 -6.07 -12.77
C ILE A 161 -7.36 -5.00 -13.80
N LYS A 162 -6.59 -3.90 -13.88
CA LYS A 162 -6.83 -2.83 -14.88
C LYS A 162 -6.70 -3.31 -16.31
N LYS A 163 -5.73 -4.18 -16.61
CA LYS A 163 -5.56 -4.78 -17.95
C LYS A 163 -6.81 -5.58 -18.38
N HIS A 164 -7.53 -6.17 -17.43
CA HIS A 164 -8.80 -6.86 -17.67
C HIS A 164 -10.01 -5.90 -17.69
N LYS A 165 -9.78 -4.59 -17.81
CA LYS A 165 -10.83 -3.55 -17.86
C LYS A 165 -11.73 -3.56 -16.61
N ILE A 166 -11.17 -3.85 -15.45
CA ILE A 166 -11.84 -3.75 -14.13
C ILE A 166 -11.37 -2.46 -13.49
N ASP A 167 -12.30 -1.53 -13.31
CA ASP A 167 -12.01 -0.21 -12.76
C ASP A 167 -12.51 -0.01 -11.32
N ASN A 168 -13.35 -0.89 -10.81
CA ASN A 168 -13.88 -0.81 -9.46
C ASN A 168 -13.16 -1.84 -8.58
N VAL A 169 -12.36 -1.37 -7.63
CA VAL A 169 -11.59 -2.26 -6.75
C VAL A 169 -11.69 -1.80 -5.30
N ILE A 170 -12.04 -2.75 -4.42
CA ILE A 170 -11.99 -2.56 -2.98
C ILE A 170 -10.82 -3.32 -2.37
N LEU A 171 -10.10 -2.66 -1.43
CA LEU A 171 -8.96 -3.25 -0.71
C LEU A 171 -9.22 -3.26 0.80
N GLU A 172 -8.91 -4.38 1.43
CA GLU A 172 -8.84 -4.43 2.88
C GLU A 172 -7.52 -3.80 3.37
N ALA A 173 -7.64 -2.69 4.08
CA ALA A 173 -6.53 -1.94 4.67
C ALA A 173 -6.38 -2.32 6.16
N SER A 174 -5.59 -3.36 6.45
CA SER A 174 -5.30 -3.75 7.84
C SER A 174 -4.43 -2.70 8.53
N SER A 175 -4.53 -2.62 9.87
CA SER A 175 -3.69 -1.70 10.67
C SER A 175 -2.19 -1.97 10.48
N HIS A 176 -1.80 -3.24 10.37
CA HIS A 176 -0.44 -3.64 10.02
C HIS A 176 -0.01 -3.14 8.65
N GLY A 177 -0.88 -3.32 7.63
CA GLY A 177 -0.61 -2.86 6.27
C GLY A 177 -0.43 -1.35 6.18
N LEU A 178 -1.29 -0.59 6.86
CA LEU A 178 -1.23 0.87 6.94
C LEU A 178 0.03 1.33 7.69
N LYS A 179 0.29 0.80 8.89
CA LYS A 179 1.48 1.14 9.71
C LYS A 179 2.79 0.76 9.02
N GLN A 180 2.77 -0.31 8.22
CA GLN A 180 3.91 -0.73 7.42
C GLN A 180 4.00 -0.04 6.05
N HIS A 181 3.23 1.00 5.80
CA HIS A 181 3.24 1.76 4.55
C HIS A 181 2.98 0.92 3.28
N ARG A 182 2.25 -0.20 3.38
CA ARG A 182 2.06 -1.10 2.23
C ARG A 182 1.16 -0.51 1.14
N LEU A 183 0.36 0.49 1.48
CA LEU A 183 -0.59 1.16 0.59
C LEU A 183 -0.12 2.55 0.12
N ASP A 184 1.04 3.02 0.61
CA ASP A 184 1.55 4.34 0.24
C ASP A 184 1.80 4.43 -1.28
N GLY A 185 1.53 5.61 -1.83
CA GLY A 185 1.55 5.82 -3.29
C GLY A 185 0.27 5.42 -4.02
N LEU A 186 -0.69 4.76 -3.35
CA LEU A 186 -2.07 4.63 -3.84
C LEU A 186 -2.89 5.83 -3.37
N ASN A 187 -3.89 6.19 -4.18
CA ASN A 187 -4.81 7.30 -3.89
C ASN A 187 -6.24 6.77 -3.99
N PHE A 188 -6.93 6.66 -2.85
CA PHE A 188 -8.28 6.12 -2.78
C PHE A 188 -9.35 7.18 -3.02
N ASN A 189 -10.42 6.78 -3.71
CA ASN A 189 -11.61 7.60 -3.95
C ASN A 189 -12.58 7.53 -2.76
N ILE A 190 -12.60 6.38 -2.06
CA ILE A 190 -13.47 6.14 -0.91
C ILE A 190 -12.66 5.46 0.19
N GLY A 191 -12.78 5.97 1.41
CA GLY A 191 -12.28 5.34 2.62
C GLY A 191 -13.44 4.92 3.52
N ILE A 192 -13.47 3.66 3.92
CA ILE A 192 -14.50 3.11 4.80
C ILE A 192 -13.88 2.77 6.15
N PHE A 193 -14.48 3.23 7.24
CA PHE A 193 -14.13 2.83 8.59
C PHE A 193 -15.32 2.11 9.21
N THR A 194 -15.16 0.84 9.56
CA THR A 194 -16.25 0.03 10.09
C THR A 194 -16.42 0.21 11.59
N ASN A 195 -15.42 -0.15 12.38
CA ASN A 195 -15.42 -0.08 13.84
C ASN A 195 -14.01 -0.23 14.42
N LEU A 196 -13.89 -0.01 15.72
CA LEU A 196 -12.68 -0.30 16.47
C LEU A 196 -13.02 -1.02 17.77
N SER A 197 -12.44 -2.19 17.97
CA SER A 197 -12.46 -2.92 19.24
C SER A 197 -11.03 -3.33 19.63
N ARG A 198 -10.83 -3.82 20.83
CA ARG A 198 -9.51 -4.28 21.29
C ARG A 198 -9.07 -5.49 20.49
N ASP A 199 -7.99 -5.31 19.73
CA ASP A 199 -7.38 -6.36 18.91
C ASP A 199 -5.93 -5.98 18.57
N HIS A 200 -5.09 -6.95 18.20
CA HIS A 200 -3.71 -6.74 17.75
C HIS A 200 -2.82 -5.91 18.69
N LEU A 201 -3.06 -5.97 20.03
CA LEU A 201 -2.23 -5.27 21.02
C LEU A 201 -0.85 -5.92 21.22
N ASP A 202 -0.66 -7.11 20.71
CA ASP A 202 0.64 -7.78 20.54
C ASP A 202 1.57 -7.03 19.56
N TYR A 203 0.99 -6.37 18.56
CA TYR A 203 1.70 -5.59 17.56
C TYR A 203 1.65 -4.07 17.82
N HIS A 204 0.50 -3.57 18.27
CA HIS A 204 0.29 -2.16 18.58
C HIS A 204 0.56 -1.90 20.05
N LYS A 205 1.39 -0.89 20.34
CA LYS A 205 1.79 -0.55 21.72
C LYS A 205 0.62 -0.12 22.61
N SER A 206 -0.48 0.34 22.02
CA SER A 206 -1.67 0.82 22.73
C SER A 206 -2.86 0.90 21.77
N TYR A 207 -4.07 1.03 22.36
CA TYR A 207 -5.29 1.33 21.60
C TYR A 207 -5.15 2.60 20.75
N LYS A 208 -4.50 3.64 21.28
CA LYS A 208 -4.23 4.89 20.54
C LYS A 208 -3.31 4.66 19.34
N ASP A 209 -2.28 3.81 19.47
CA ASP A 209 -1.39 3.43 18.36
C ASP A 209 -2.14 2.60 17.31
N TYR A 210 -3.06 1.73 17.74
CA TYR A 210 -3.91 0.95 16.86
C TYR A 210 -4.86 1.84 16.06
N LEU A 211 -5.58 2.76 16.73
CA LEU A 211 -6.44 3.74 16.07
C LEU A 211 -5.63 4.61 15.10
N SER A 212 -4.53 5.19 15.55
CA SER A 212 -3.70 6.08 14.71
C SER A 212 -3.21 5.37 13.45
N SER A 213 -2.90 4.07 13.55
CA SER A 213 -2.50 3.26 12.40
C SER A 213 -3.62 3.14 11.35
N LYS A 214 -4.87 2.98 11.76
CA LYS A 214 -6.03 2.94 10.84
C LYS A 214 -6.34 4.32 10.26
N LEU A 215 -6.19 5.37 11.05
CA LEU A 215 -6.40 6.75 10.61
C LEU A 215 -5.41 7.20 9.53
N LEU A 216 -4.28 6.49 9.32
CA LEU A 216 -3.37 6.74 8.20
C LEU A 216 -4.07 6.66 6.84
N LEU A 217 -5.10 5.81 6.68
CA LEU A 217 -5.91 5.75 5.48
C LEU A 217 -6.49 7.13 5.14
N PHE A 218 -7.13 7.75 6.11
CA PHE A 218 -7.82 9.03 5.93
C PHE A 218 -6.84 10.20 5.88
N ASN A 219 -5.77 10.14 6.66
CA ASN A 219 -4.75 11.18 6.70
C ASN A 219 -3.90 11.27 5.45
N ASN A 220 -3.53 10.12 4.85
CA ASN A 220 -2.44 10.09 3.87
C ASN A 220 -2.83 9.56 2.50
N LEU A 221 -3.88 8.72 2.42
CA LEU A 221 -4.13 7.91 1.23
C LEU A 221 -5.40 8.27 0.46
N LEU A 222 -6.23 9.18 0.98
CA LEU A 222 -7.41 9.66 0.27
C LEU A 222 -7.06 10.81 -0.69
N LYS A 223 -7.68 10.81 -1.86
CA LYS A 223 -7.64 11.92 -2.83
C LYS A 223 -8.32 13.17 -2.26
N LYS A 224 -8.04 14.34 -2.84
CA LYS A 224 -8.92 15.51 -2.68
C LYS A 224 -10.34 15.14 -3.16
N ASN A 225 -11.35 15.65 -2.48
CA ASN A 225 -12.78 15.38 -2.79
C ASN A 225 -13.17 13.90 -2.77
N SER A 226 -12.43 13.05 -2.09
CA SER A 226 -12.80 11.65 -1.84
C SER A 226 -13.96 11.58 -0.84
N ASN A 227 -14.57 10.41 -0.75
CA ASN A 227 -15.66 10.16 0.17
C ASN A 227 -15.16 9.34 1.38
N VAL A 228 -15.77 9.57 2.53
CA VAL A 228 -15.56 8.77 3.73
C VAL A 228 -16.91 8.20 4.17
N ILE A 229 -16.92 6.91 4.41
CA ILE A 229 -18.09 6.18 4.93
C ILE A 229 -17.72 5.66 6.31
N THR A 230 -18.51 6.04 7.31
CA THR A 230 -18.36 5.58 8.69
C THR A 230 -19.66 5.83 9.46
N ASP A 231 -19.87 5.05 10.49
CA ASP A 231 -20.93 5.28 11.45
C ASP A 231 -20.58 6.53 12.30
N ILE A 232 -21.58 7.39 12.53
CA ILE A 232 -21.43 8.63 13.32
C ILE A 232 -21.49 8.38 14.83
N ASP A 233 -22.03 7.25 15.25
CA ASP A 233 -22.25 6.92 16.66
C ASP A 233 -21.04 6.18 17.27
N ILE A 234 -20.04 5.83 16.48
CA ILE A 234 -18.81 5.23 17.01
C ILE A 234 -17.92 6.28 17.72
N PRO A 235 -17.24 5.89 18.81
CA PRO A 235 -16.35 6.81 19.57
C PRO A 235 -15.27 7.47 18.69
N GLU A 236 -14.77 6.75 17.68
CA GLU A 236 -13.71 7.21 16.78
C GLU A 236 -14.17 8.25 15.74
N TYR A 237 -15.49 8.47 15.60
CA TYR A 237 -16.04 9.42 14.64
C TYR A 237 -15.45 10.82 14.78
N LYS A 238 -15.28 11.31 16.02
CA LYS A 238 -14.66 12.62 16.28
C LYS A 238 -13.27 12.76 15.68
N ASN A 239 -12.47 11.70 15.75
CA ASN A 239 -11.12 11.65 15.15
C ASN A 239 -11.19 11.72 13.63
N ILE A 240 -12.08 10.93 13.01
CA ILE A 240 -12.28 10.89 11.57
C ILE A 240 -12.79 12.23 11.08
N LYS A 241 -13.82 12.81 11.73
CA LYS A 241 -14.39 14.13 11.41
C LYS A 241 -13.35 15.25 11.40
N ASN A 242 -12.44 15.26 12.38
CA ASN A 242 -11.37 16.25 12.45
C ASN A 242 -10.37 16.14 11.27
N ILE A 243 -10.10 14.92 10.81
CA ILE A 243 -9.24 14.70 9.64
C ILE A 243 -9.94 15.18 8.37
N ILE A 244 -11.23 14.86 8.22
CA ILE A 244 -12.04 15.20 7.05
C ILE A 244 -12.16 16.71 6.89
N LYS A 245 -12.47 17.45 7.98
CA LYS A 245 -12.55 18.92 7.98
C LYS A 245 -11.28 19.59 7.47
N LYS A 246 -10.10 19.04 7.84
CA LYS A 246 -8.79 19.59 7.43
C LYS A 246 -8.47 19.36 5.95
N LYS A 247 -9.15 18.43 5.27
CA LYS A 247 -8.76 17.96 3.92
C LYS A 247 -9.76 18.26 2.81
N THR A 248 -10.84 18.95 3.08
CA THR A 248 -11.90 19.18 2.06
C THR A 248 -12.40 17.84 1.48
N ILE A 249 -12.73 16.90 2.34
CA ILE A 249 -13.23 15.57 1.97
C ILE A 249 -14.77 15.60 2.10
N LYS A 250 -15.49 15.01 1.14
CA LYS A 250 -16.94 14.85 1.20
C LYS A 250 -17.30 13.76 2.22
N ASN A 251 -18.29 14.02 3.07
CA ASN A 251 -18.74 13.08 4.09
C ASN A 251 -20.03 12.42 3.64
N PHE A 252 -20.13 11.11 3.85
CA PHE A 252 -21.39 10.38 3.85
C PHE A 252 -21.56 9.75 5.24
N TYR A 253 -22.68 10.05 5.87
CA TYR A 253 -23.05 9.51 7.16
C TYR A 253 -24.15 8.49 6.94
N ASN A 254 -24.05 7.32 7.55
CA ASN A 254 -25.18 6.43 7.72
C ASN A 254 -25.69 6.63 9.15
N ARG A 255 -26.84 7.25 9.30
CA ARG A 255 -27.71 7.05 10.46
C ARG A 255 -28.53 5.82 10.12
N PHE A 256 -28.39 4.77 10.88
CA PHE A 256 -29.41 3.74 10.94
C PHE A 256 -30.48 4.32 11.87
N GLU A 257 -31.59 4.78 11.32
CA GLU A 257 -32.83 4.99 12.05
C GLU A 257 -33.43 3.63 12.36
#